data_fb23763d21318466c2d8b6560243bcda
#
_entry.id   fb23763d21318466c2d8b6560243bcda
#
_cell.length_a   1.000
_cell.length_b   1.000
_cell.length_c   1.000
_cell.angle_alpha   90.00
_cell.angle_beta   90.00
_cell.angle_gamma   90.00
#
_symmetry.space_group_name_H-M   'P 1'
#
loop_
_entity.id
_entity.type
_entity.pdbx_description
1 polymer ?
#
loop_
_entity_poly.entity_id
_entity_poly.type
_entity_poly.pdbx_seq_one_letter_code
_entity_poly.pdbx_strand_id
1 'polypeptide(L)'
;MNRIVIHAAVGALFVAAACRPSGAQDSALRNPSALTEQAPATFSAAFDTSKGRFVVEVHREWAPRGADRFYNLVKSGFFNDVRFFRVIGGQLAQFGMHGEPAVQEAWRDAVIDDDPVRHGNTRGSVSFASRGPNTRTTQLFINLRDNSPYDRLGFAPFGEVVSGLEVVDRLYSEYEERPEQPLIDEEGNAYLTREFPNLDYIQKAALVGG
;
A
#
# COMPACT_ATOMS: atom_id res chain seq x y z
N MET A 1 5.53 72.48 4.59
CA MET A 1 6.31 71.19 4.45
C MET A 1 5.47 70.06 4.89
N ASN A 2 4.71 69.42 3.95
CA ASN A 2 3.83 68.27 4.25
C ASN A 2 4.57 66.98 3.94
N ARG A 3 4.73 66.13 4.97
CA ARG A 3 5.26 64.76 4.81
C ARG A 3 4.08 63.83 4.57
N ILE A 4 4.07 63.22 3.39
CA ILE A 4 3.14 62.13 3.02
C ILE A 4 3.75 60.83 3.54
N VAL A 5 3.02 60.13 4.42
CA VAL A 5 3.37 58.76 4.89
C VAL A 5 2.61 57.78 4.03
N ILE A 6 3.35 56.98 3.26
CA ILE A 6 2.79 55.93 2.42
C ILE A 6 2.79 54.64 3.27
N HIS A 7 1.58 54.11 3.58
CA HIS A 7 1.43 52.82 4.21
C HIS A 7 1.39 51.74 3.13
N ALA A 8 2.39 50.87 3.12
CA ALA A 8 2.40 49.66 2.31
C ALA A 8 1.60 48.57 3.03
N ALA A 9 0.49 48.16 2.45
CA ALA A 9 -0.28 47.01 2.92
C ALA A 9 0.34 45.72 2.36
N VAL A 10 0.92 44.89 3.24
CA VAL A 10 1.38 43.55 2.89
C VAL A 10 0.18 42.63 2.95
N GLY A 11 -0.33 42.22 1.80
CA GLY A 11 -1.38 41.22 1.68
C GLY A 11 -0.78 39.80 1.89
N ALA A 12 -1.11 39.14 2.99
CA ALA A 12 -0.79 37.76 3.19
C ALA A 12 -1.76 36.87 2.39
N LEU A 13 -1.23 36.17 1.38
CA LEU A 13 -1.97 35.15 0.64
C LEU A 13 -2.08 33.90 1.53
N PHE A 14 -3.25 33.68 2.12
CA PHE A 14 -3.58 32.39 2.75
C PHE A 14 -3.91 31.38 1.66
N VAL A 15 -2.99 30.45 1.38
CA VAL A 15 -3.29 29.24 0.62
C VAL A 15 -4.08 28.31 1.55
N ALA A 16 -5.38 28.28 1.41
CA ALA A 16 -6.25 27.32 2.09
C ALA A 16 -5.99 25.95 1.49
N ALA A 17 -5.26 25.10 2.20
CA ALA A 17 -5.21 23.68 1.92
C ALA A 17 -6.63 23.13 2.11
N ALA A 18 -7.30 22.78 1.02
CA ALA A 18 -8.61 22.14 1.06
C ALA A 18 -8.45 20.73 1.66
N CYS A 19 -8.74 20.59 2.96
CA CYS A 19 -9.01 19.28 3.56
C CYS A 19 -10.22 18.68 2.83
N ARG A 20 -10.01 17.67 1.98
CA ARG A 20 -11.10 16.84 1.46
C ARG A 20 -11.74 16.12 2.65
N PRO A 21 -13.07 16.08 2.77
CA PRO A 21 -13.72 15.34 3.84
C PRO A 21 -13.40 13.84 3.66
N SER A 22 -12.87 13.19 4.70
CA SER A 22 -12.49 11.76 4.71
C SER A 22 -13.64 10.86 4.26
N GLY A 23 -14.89 11.20 4.56
CA GLY A 23 -16.07 10.40 4.20
C GLY A 23 -16.32 10.21 2.71
N ALA A 24 -15.85 11.11 1.83
CA ALA A 24 -16.01 10.94 0.38
C ALA A 24 -14.99 9.94 -0.20
N GLN A 25 -13.79 9.89 0.35
CA GLN A 25 -12.74 8.95 -0.04
C GLN A 25 -13.09 7.53 0.43
N ASP A 26 -13.56 7.38 1.67
CA ASP A 26 -13.98 6.10 2.23
C ASP A 26 -15.16 5.49 1.47
N SER A 27 -16.11 6.32 0.99
CA SER A 27 -17.22 5.82 0.17
C SER A 27 -16.76 5.27 -1.19
N ALA A 28 -15.75 5.86 -1.82
CA ALA A 28 -15.18 5.37 -3.07
C ALA A 28 -14.43 4.04 -2.86
N LEU A 29 -13.73 3.89 -1.74
CA LEU A 29 -13.03 2.65 -1.38
C LEU A 29 -13.97 1.47 -1.06
N ARG A 30 -15.23 1.73 -0.72
CA ARG A 30 -16.25 0.68 -0.47
C ARG A 30 -16.88 0.12 -1.74
N ASN A 31 -16.42 0.52 -2.92
CA ASN A 31 -16.92 0.02 -4.19
C ASN A 31 -15.78 -0.55 -5.07
N PRO A 32 -15.25 -1.75 -4.75
CA PRO A 32 -14.18 -2.39 -5.52
C PRO A 32 -14.49 -2.53 -7.01
N SER A 33 -15.75 -2.77 -7.36
CA SER A 33 -16.19 -2.98 -8.76
C SER A 33 -16.07 -1.74 -9.64
N ALA A 34 -15.95 -0.55 -9.05
CA ALA A 34 -15.70 0.69 -9.78
C ALA A 34 -14.20 0.93 -10.09
N LEU A 35 -13.30 0.16 -9.47
CA LEU A 35 -11.84 0.32 -9.56
C LEU A 35 -11.26 -0.71 -10.53
N THR A 36 -11.48 -0.50 -11.83
CA THR A 36 -11.19 -1.48 -12.91
C THR A 36 -10.29 -0.91 -14.01
N GLU A 37 -9.57 0.17 -13.73
CA GLU A 37 -8.66 0.74 -14.72
C GLU A 37 -7.52 -0.21 -15.03
N GLN A 38 -7.18 -0.30 -16.31
CA GLN A 38 -5.99 -1.01 -16.76
C GLN A 38 -4.75 -0.15 -16.44
N ALA A 39 -3.76 -0.76 -15.83
CA ALA A 39 -2.49 -0.10 -15.53
C ALA A 39 -1.66 0.16 -16.81
N PRO A 40 -0.81 1.18 -16.83
CA PRO A 40 0.26 1.31 -17.82
C PRO A 40 1.16 0.07 -17.88
N ALA A 41 1.89 -0.10 -18.97
CA ALA A 41 2.83 -1.23 -19.15
C ALA A 41 3.89 -1.25 -18.03
N THR A 42 4.37 -0.07 -17.65
CA THR A 42 5.27 0.16 -16.52
C THR A 42 4.82 1.42 -15.78
N PHE A 43 4.87 1.39 -14.47
CA PHE A 43 4.60 2.57 -13.62
C PHE A 43 5.27 2.40 -12.27
N SER A 44 5.41 3.51 -11.54
CA SER A 44 5.98 3.50 -10.20
C SER A 44 4.99 4.01 -9.16
N ALA A 45 5.06 3.45 -7.95
CA ALA A 45 4.31 3.88 -6.79
C ALA A 45 5.27 4.18 -5.63
N ALA A 46 5.20 5.38 -5.07
CA ALA A 46 5.94 5.75 -3.88
C ALA A 46 5.11 5.50 -2.63
N PHE A 47 5.76 4.95 -1.62
CA PHE A 47 5.20 4.68 -0.31
C PHE A 47 5.97 5.50 0.73
N ASP A 48 5.33 6.53 1.27
CA ASP A 48 5.81 7.28 2.43
C ASP A 48 5.38 6.51 3.69
N THR A 49 6.33 6.05 4.49
CA THR A 49 6.06 5.23 5.68
C THR A 49 6.61 5.90 6.95
N SER A 50 6.27 5.34 8.10
CA SER A 50 6.85 5.72 9.40
C SER A 50 8.38 5.54 9.48
N LYS A 51 8.99 4.75 8.58
CA LYS A 51 10.45 4.50 8.51
C LYS A 51 11.17 5.22 7.38
N GLY A 52 10.42 5.89 6.50
CA GLY A 52 10.95 6.57 5.33
C GLY A 52 10.20 6.17 4.05
N ARG A 53 10.78 6.53 2.91
CA ARG A 53 10.16 6.30 1.60
C ARG A 53 10.81 5.11 0.90
N PHE A 54 9.98 4.28 0.26
CA PHE A 54 10.41 3.33 -0.77
C PHE A 54 9.56 3.48 -2.04
N VAL A 55 10.06 2.99 -3.16
CA VAL A 55 9.39 3.05 -4.45
C VAL A 55 9.31 1.66 -5.05
N VAL A 56 8.11 1.26 -5.47
CA VAL A 56 7.85 0.03 -6.22
C VAL A 56 7.69 0.39 -7.69
N GLU A 57 8.50 -0.21 -8.56
CA GLU A 57 8.28 -0.22 -10.00
C GLU A 57 7.49 -1.48 -10.38
N VAL A 58 6.45 -1.29 -11.17
CA VAL A 58 5.52 -2.34 -11.60
C VAL A 58 5.68 -2.61 -13.08
N HIS A 59 5.79 -3.88 -13.44
CA HIS A 59 5.84 -4.38 -14.80
C HIS A 59 4.57 -5.19 -15.08
N ARG A 60 3.59 -4.56 -15.75
CA ARG A 60 2.29 -5.18 -15.98
C ARG A 60 2.38 -6.55 -16.66
N GLU A 61 3.35 -6.75 -17.54
CA GLU A 61 3.57 -8.02 -18.24
C GLU A 61 3.94 -9.20 -17.32
N TRP A 62 4.50 -8.93 -16.11
CA TRP A 62 4.86 -9.99 -15.17
C TRP A 62 3.63 -10.65 -14.59
N ALA A 63 2.62 -9.85 -14.16
CA ALA A 63 1.36 -10.31 -13.58
C ALA A 63 0.25 -9.28 -13.84
N PRO A 64 -0.40 -9.31 -15.02
CA PRO A 64 -1.31 -8.24 -15.47
C PRO A 64 -2.47 -7.96 -14.52
N ARG A 65 -3.12 -9.01 -13.99
CA ARG A 65 -4.25 -8.84 -13.06
C ARG A 65 -3.81 -8.22 -11.73
N GLY A 66 -2.67 -8.69 -11.21
CA GLY A 66 -2.06 -8.13 -10.01
C GLY A 66 -1.66 -6.67 -10.20
N ALA A 67 -1.00 -6.33 -11.33
CA ALA A 67 -0.60 -4.96 -11.64
C ALA A 67 -1.80 -4.01 -11.77
N ASP A 68 -2.87 -4.42 -12.46
CA ASP A 68 -4.11 -3.64 -12.60
C ASP A 68 -4.77 -3.41 -11.23
N ARG A 69 -4.86 -4.46 -10.38
CA ARG A 69 -5.38 -4.34 -9.03
C ARG A 69 -4.54 -3.38 -8.19
N PHE A 70 -3.23 -3.53 -8.19
CA PHE A 70 -2.33 -2.67 -7.42
C PHE A 70 -2.40 -1.21 -7.86
N TYR A 71 -2.45 -0.94 -9.18
CA TYR A 71 -2.62 0.41 -9.74
C TYR A 71 -3.86 1.10 -9.18
N ASN A 72 -4.99 0.41 -9.22
CA ASN A 72 -6.26 0.94 -8.72
C ASN A 72 -6.25 1.17 -7.21
N LEU A 73 -5.65 0.28 -6.42
CA LEU A 73 -5.50 0.43 -4.98
C LEU A 73 -4.63 1.65 -4.62
N VAL A 74 -3.49 1.85 -5.30
CA VAL A 74 -2.64 3.03 -5.08
C VAL A 74 -3.37 4.31 -5.47
N LYS A 75 -3.98 4.34 -6.66
CA LYS A 75 -4.67 5.51 -7.21
C LYS A 75 -5.85 5.94 -6.35
N SER A 76 -6.57 5.01 -5.74
CA SER A 76 -7.68 5.29 -4.83
C SER A 76 -7.25 5.71 -3.43
N GLY A 77 -5.97 5.56 -3.07
CA GLY A 77 -5.47 5.83 -1.73
C GLY A 77 -5.74 4.72 -0.72
N PHE A 78 -6.05 3.50 -1.18
CA PHE A 78 -6.35 2.35 -0.32
C PHE A 78 -5.26 2.07 0.70
N PHE A 79 -3.99 2.26 0.36
CA PHE A 79 -2.88 1.95 1.24
C PHE A 79 -2.58 3.01 2.31
N ASN A 80 -3.27 4.17 2.30
CA ASN A 80 -3.06 5.19 3.31
C ASN A 80 -3.47 4.65 4.69
N ASP A 81 -2.61 4.85 5.70
CA ASP A 81 -2.77 4.37 7.07
C ASP A 81 -2.81 2.83 7.23
N VAL A 82 -2.38 2.08 6.21
CA VAL A 82 -2.27 0.62 6.28
C VAL A 82 -1.01 0.21 7.03
N ARG A 83 -1.13 -0.76 7.97
CA ARG A 83 -0.02 -1.30 8.77
C ARG A 83 0.69 -2.44 8.07
N PHE A 84 2.01 -2.55 8.32
CA PHE A 84 2.77 -3.77 8.03
C PHE A 84 2.52 -4.77 9.15
N PHE A 85 1.40 -5.49 9.08
CA PHE A 85 0.91 -6.30 10.19
C PHE A 85 1.67 -7.61 10.41
N ARG A 86 2.48 -8.03 9.42
CA ARG A 86 3.32 -9.24 9.50
C ARG A 86 4.68 -8.94 8.87
N VAL A 87 5.70 -8.80 9.71
CA VAL A 87 7.08 -8.58 9.27
C VAL A 87 7.94 -9.67 9.88
N ILE A 88 8.44 -10.57 9.02
CA ILE A 88 9.41 -11.60 9.41
C ILE A 88 10.77 -11.12 8.95
N GLY A 89 11.62 -10.73 9.91
CA GLY A 89 12.92 -10.12 9.63
C GLY A 89 13.76 -10.95 8.67
N GLY A 90 14.28 -10.31 7.63
CA GLY A 90 15.08 -10.96 6.59
C GLY A 90 14.31 -11.95 5.71
N GLN A 91 12.99 -12.06 5.82
CA GLN A 91 12.18 -12.95 4.98
C GLN A 91 11.14 -12.20 4.15
N LEU A 92 10.18 -11.52 4.78
CA LEU A 92 9.14 -10.75 4.08
C LEU A 92 8.52 -9.68 4.98
N ALA A 93 7.90 -8.68 4.33
CA ALA A 93 7.04 -7.68 4.96
C ALA A 93 5.66 -7.71 4.28
N GLN A 94 4.59 -8.04 5.02
CA GLN A 94 3.22 -8.18 4.52
C GLN A 94 2.33 -7.06 5.04
N PHE A 95 1.49 -6.52 4.14
CA PHE A 95 0.56 -5.43 4.38
C PHE A 95 -0.66 -5.54 3.46
N GLY A 96 -1.59 -4.57 3.50
CA GLY A 96 -2.71 -4.50 2.55
C GLY A 96 -4.05 -4.94 3.13
N MET A 97 -4.15 -5.05 4.46
CA MET A 97 -5.44 -5.05 5.17
C MET A 97 -5.77 -3.61 5.55
N HIS A 98 -6.95 -3.12 5.15
CA HIS A 98 -7.32 -1.73 5.38
C HIS A 98 -7.65 -1.48 6.86
N GLY A 99 -7.25 -0.31 7.39
CA GLY A 99 -7.44 0.04 8.79
C GLY A 99 -8.89 0.31 9.19
N GLU A 100 -9.77 0.62 8.22
CA GLU A 100 -11.20 0.81 8.43
C GLU A 100 -11.95 -0.49 8.12
N PRO A 101 -12.63 -1.12 9.10
CA PRO A 101 -13.32 -2.40 8.91
C PRO A 101 -14.35 -2.40 7.77
N ALA A 102 -15.10 -1.30 7.60
CA ALA A 102 -16.10 -1.20 6.55
C ALA A 102 -15.50 -1.15 5.11
N VAL A 103 -14.27 -0.64 4.97
CA VAL A 103 -13.52 -0.74 3.70
C VAL A 103 -12.99 -2.16 3.54
N GLN A 104 -12.37 -2.72 4.57
CA GLN A 104 -11.84 -4.07 4.56
C GLN A 104 -12.89 -5.11 4.20
N GLU A 105 -14.10 -4.99 4.76
CA GLU A 105 -15.27 -5.84 4.45
C GLU A 105 -15.64 -5.78 2.96
N ALA A 106 -15.69 -4.57 2.37
CA ALA A 106 -16.03 -4.41 0.95
C ALA A 106 -15.02 -5.10 0.00
N TRP A 107 -13.77 -5.30 0.44
CA TRP A 107 -12.72 -5.93 -0.36
C TRP A 107 -12.55 -7.43 -0.06
N ARG A 108 -13.21 -7.98 0.95
CA ARG A 108 -13.06 -9.38 1.39
C ARG A 108 -13.26 -10.38 0.25
N ASP A 109 -14.29 -10.18 -0.56
CA ASP A 109 -14.68 -11.07 -1.66
C ASP A 109 -14.33 -10.48 -3.05
N ALA A 110 -13.62 -9.34 -3.09
CA ALA A 110 -13.18 -8.73 -4.34
C ALA A 110 -11.94 -9.44 -4.90
N VAL A 111 -12.04 -10.74 -5.14
CA VAL A 111 -10.96 -11.59 -5.63
C VAL A 111 -10.55 -11.26 -7.06
N ILE A 112 -9.31 -11.56 -7.41
CA ILE A 112 -8.80 -11.62 -8.78
C ILE A 112 -8.24 -13.01 -9.06
N ASP A 113 -8.41 -13.48 -10.31
CA ASP A 113 -7.80 -14.73 -10.76
C ASP A 113 -6.27 -14.64 -10.69
N ASP A 114 -5.62 -15.80 -10.54
CA ASP A 114 -4.17 -15.87 -10.50
C ASP A 114 -3.55 -15.51 -11.85
N ASP A 115 -2.42 -14.84 -11.78
CA ASP A 115 -1.50 -14.67 -12.90
C ASP A 115 -0.48 -15.82 -12.90
N PRO A 116 0.01 -16.25 -14.07
CA PRO A 116 1.13 -17.17 -14.11
C PRO A 116 2.39 -16.51 -13.54
N VAL A 117 3.21 -17.27 -12.82
CA VAL A 117 4.51 -16.80 -12.32
C VAL A 117 5.48 -16.65 -13.51
N ARG A 118 5.77 -15.41 -13.89
CA ARG A 118 6.69 -15.04 -14.97
C ARG A 118 7.99 -14.45 -14.45
N HIS A 119 8.01 -14.00 -13.21
CA HIS A 119 9.16 -13.46 -12.52
C HIS A 119 9.32 -14.16 -11.16
N GLY A 120 10.55 -14.31 -10.68
CA GLY A 120 10.83 -15.02 -9.43
C GLY A 120 10.60 -14.17 -8.18
N ASN A 121 10.26 -14.81 -7.06
CA ASN A 121 10.15 -14.19 -5.74
C ASN A 121 11.56 -13.93 -5.15
N THR A 122 12.33 -13.08 -5.82
CA THR A 122 13.66 -12.65 -5.39
C THR A 122 13.58 -11.49 -4.39
N ARG A 123 14.69 -11.17 -3.71
CA ARG A 123 14.74 -10.02 -2.81
C ARG A 123 14.31 -8.73 -3.51
N GLY A 124 13.39 -8.01 -2.90
CA GLY A 124 12.80 -6.77 -3.42
C GLY A 124 11.53 -6.96 -4.23
N SER A 125 11.25 -8.17 -4.76
CA SER A 125 10.03 -8.40 -5.53
C SER A 125 8.77 -8.31 -4.66
N VAL A 126 7.66 -7.89 -5.28
CA VAL A 126 6.37 -7.65 -4.65
C VAL A 126 5.31 -8.55 -5.25
N SER A 127 4.61 -9.30 -4.40
CA SER A 127 3.58 -10.26 -4.80
C SER A 127 2.30 -10.08 -3.99
N PHE A 128 1.16 -10.52 -4.55
CA PHE A 128 -0.05 -10.66 -3.75
C PHE A 128 0.01 -11.90 -2.86
N ALA A 129 -0.42 -11.75 -1.61
CA ALA A 129 -0.72 -12.88 -0.75
C ALA A 129 -2.04 -13.53 -1.17
N SER A 130 -2.15 -14.85 -0.95
CA SER A 130 -3.36 -15.63 -1.23
C SER A 130 -3.56 -16.72 -0.19
N ARG A 131 -4.79 -17.23 -0.07
CA ARG A 131 -5.15 -18.38 0.79
C ARG A 131 -5.31 -19.66 -0.04
N GLY A 132 -4.95 -19.62 -1.32
CA GLY A 132 -5.10 -20.67 -2.29
C GLY A 132 -5.37 -20.09 -3.68
N PRO A 133 -5.63 -20.92 -4.69
CA PRO A 133 -5.87 -20.48 -6.06
C PRO A 133 -7.02 -19.47 -6.16
N ASN A 134 -6.81 -18.38 -6.92
CA ASN A 134 -7.82 -17.34 -7.23
C ASN A 134 -8.45 -16.70 -5.98
N THR A 135 -7.65 -16.46 -4.93
CA THR A 135 -8.11 -15.82 -3.69
C THR A 135 -7.38 -14.53 -3.36
N ARG A 136 -6.62 -13.98 -4.31
CA ARG A 136 -5.93 -12.71 -4.14
C ARG A 136 -6.94 -11.56 -4.07
N THR A 137 -6.80 -10.65 -3.08
CA THR A 137 -7.65 -9.46 -2.93
C THR A 137 -6.81 -8.17 -2.88
N THR A 138 -6.33 -7.79 -1.69
CA THR A 138 -5.59 -6.54 -1.44
C THR A 138 -4.27 -6.73 -0.70
N GLN A 139 -4.05 -7.90 -0.06
CA GLN A 139 -2.86 -8.15 0.71
C GLN A 139 -1.65 -8.41 -0.17
N LEU A 140 -0.53 -7.79 0.18
CA LEU A 140 0.74 -7.82 -0.54
C LEU A 140 1.86 -8.22 0.41
N PHE A 141 2.93 -8.77 -0.16
CA PHE A 141 4.20 -8.89 0.55
C PHE A 141 5.39 -8.48 -0.30
N ILE A 142 6.41 -7.93 0.36
CA ILE A 142 7.71 -7.61 -0.22
C ILE A 142 8.69 -8.68 0.25
N ASN A 143 9.41 -9.30 -0.67
CA ASN A 143 10.42 -10.29 -0.36
C ASN A 143 11.69 -9.61 0.16
N LEU A 144 12.18 -9.98 1.34
CA LEU A 144 13.41 -9.46 1.95
C LEU A 144 14.61 -10.37 1.72
N ARG A 145 14.41 -11.51 1.09
CA ARG A 145 15.43 -12.45 0.61
C ARG A 145 14.96 -13.14 -0.67
N ASP A 146 15.77 -14.05 -1.20
CA ASP A 146 15.32 -15.01 -2.20
C ASP A 146 14.34 -16.00 -1.55
N ASN A 147 13.09 -15.95 -2.01
CA ASN A 147 11.99 -16.80 -1.64
C ASN A 147 11.50 -17.63 -2.85
N SER A 148 12.40 -18.07 -3.73
CA SER A 148 12.08 -18.85 -4.93
C SER A 148 11.16 -20.06 -4.71
N PRO A 149 11.07 -20.72 -3.52
CA PRO A 149 10.04 -21.71 -3.28
C PRO A 149 8.60 -21.21 -3.46
N TYR A 150 8.36 -19.89 -3.29
CA TYR A 150 7.05 -19.27 -3.48
C TYR A 150 6.58 -19.27 -4.94
N ASP A 151 7.49 -19.38 -5.90
CA ASP A 151 7.15 -19.49 -7.33
C ASP A 151 6.30 -20.73 -7.60
N ARG A 152 6.64 -21.86 -6.95
CA ARG A 152 5.91 -23.13 -7.08
C ARG A 152 4.55 -23.10 -6.36
N LEU A 153 4.35 -22.15 -5.44
CA LEU A 153 3.09 -21.95 -4.74
C LEU A 153 2.17 -20.99 -5.49
N GLY A 154 2.62 -20.44 -6.64
CA GLY A 154 1.80 -19.58 -7.49
C GLY A 154 1.81 -18.11 -7.11
N PHE A 155 2.70 -17.66 -6.21
CA PHE A 155 2.85 -16.23 -5.91
C PHE A 155 3.57 -15.54 -7.07
N ALA A 156 2.83 -14.80 -7.90
CA ALA A 156 3.34 -14.13 -9.09
C ALA A 156 3.74 -12.68 -8.75
N PRO A 157 5.05 -12.35 -8.77
CA PRO A 157 5.50 -10.96 -8.63
C PRO A 157 4.97 -10.10 -9.78
N PHE A 158 4.55 -8.88 -9.46
CA PHE A 158 4.09 -7.88 -10.42
C PHE A 158 4.99 -6.65 -10.49
N GLY A 159 5.94 -6.53 -9.58
CA GLY A 159 6.88 -5.43 -9.50
C GLY A 159 7.96 -5.67 -8.46
N GLU A 160 8.83 -4.68 -8.30
CA GLU A 160 9.95 -4.74 -7.37
C GLU A 160 10.23 -3.39 -6.72
N VAL A 161 10.85 -3.39 -5.54
CA VAL A 161 11.33 -2.18 -4.86
C VAL A 161 12.62 -1.71 -5.53
N VAL A 162 12.53 -0.61 -6.27
CA VAL A 162 13.67 -0.01 -7.00
C VAL A 162 14.42 1.05 -6.20
N SER A 163 13.83 1.53 -5.10
CA SER A 163 14.47 2.51 -4.21
C SER A 163 13.94 2.35 -2.81
N GLY A 164 14.80 2.50 -1.80
CA GLY A 164 14.40 2.46 -0.39
C GLY A 164 14.17 1.05 0.17
N LEU A 165 14.76 -0.01 -0.41
CA LEU A 165 14.62 -1.36 0.13
C LEU A 165 15.18 -1.46 1.56
N GLU A 166 16.20 -0.66 1.89
CA GLU A 166 16.72 -0.52 3.26
C GLU A 166 15.71 0.10 4.25
N VAL A 167 14.70 0.83 3.77
CA VAL A 167 13.58 1.29 4.60
C VAL A 167 12.70 0.11 4.98
N VAL A 168 12.42 -0.79 4.02
CA VAL A 168 11.63 -2.01 4.26
C VAL A 168 12.37 -2.97 5.21
N ASP A 169 13.70 -3.07 5.12
CA ASP A 169 14.51 -3.87 6.04
C ASP A 169 14.44 -3.39 7.50
N ARG A 170 14.16 -2.10 7.73
CA ARG A 170 14.06 -1.49 9.07
C ARG A 170 12.65 -1.49 9.65
N LEU A 171 11.66 -2.07 8.96
CA LEU A 171 10.32 -2.22 9.52
C LEU A 171 10.35 -3.05 10.80
N TYR A 172 9.54 -2.67 11.76
CA TYR A 172 9.47 -3.34 13.06
C TYR A 172 9.02 -4.79 12.90
N SER A 173 9.88 -5.73 13.28
CA SER A 173 9.68 -7.16 13.05
C SER A 173 9.50 -7.99 14.32
N GLU A 174 9.57 -7.38 15.53
CA GLU A 174 9.48 -8.17 16.77
C GLU A 174 8.08 -8.72 17.08
N TYR A 175 7.07 -8.26 16.36
CA TYR A 175 5.72 -8.84 16.47
C TYR A 175 5.54 -10.07 15.56
N GLU A 176 6.34 -10.21 14.50
CA GLU A 176 6.30 -11.32 13.55
C GLU A 176 4.87 -11.60 13.01
N GLU A 177 4.29 -12.75 13.38
CA GLU A 177 2.96 -13.20 12.96
C GLU A 177 1.89 -13.04 14.05
N ARG A 178 2.18 -12.36 15.16
CA ARG A 178 1.25 -12.23 16.29
C ARG A 178 -0.03 -11.44 15.99
N PRO A 179 -0.05 -10.40 15.12
CA PRO A 179 -1.30 -9.76 14.73
C PRO A 179 -2.24 -10.77 14.04
N GLU A 180 -3.44 -10.91 14.59
CA GLU A 180 -4.44 -11.86 14.12
C GLU A 180 -5.31 -11.24 13.02
N GLN A 181 -5.24 -11.77 11.79
CA GLN A 181 -5.98 -11.22 10.65
C GLN A 181 -7.50 -11.15 10.88
N PRO A 182 -8.17 -12.13 11.51
CA PRO A 182 -9.59 -12.00 11.84
C PRO A 182 -9.92 -10.78 12.69
N LEU A 183 -9.07 -10.43 13.67
CA LEU A 183 -9.24 -9.24 14.50
C LEU A 183 -8.92 -7.95 13.74
N ILE A 184 -8.00 -7.99 12.77
CA ILE A 184 -7.78 -6.87 11.85
C ILE A 184 -9.00 -6.65 10.96
N ASP A 185 -9.63 -7.72 10.45
CA ASP A 185 -10.87 -7.64 9.66
C ASP A 185 -12.02 -7.01 10.48
N GLU A 186 -12.12 -7.33 11.77
CA GLU A 186 -13.20 -6.92 12.65
C GLU A 186 -13.01 -5.52 13.24
N GLU A 187 -11.80 -5.20 13.73
CA GLU A 187 -11.52 -3.98 14.49
C GLU A 187 -10.57 -3.01 13.76
N GLY A 188 -9.90 -3.45 12.71
CA GLY A 188 -8.99 -2.63 11.90
C GLY A 188 -7.80 -2.06 12.69
N ASN A 189 -7.50 -0.79 12.42
CA ASN A 189 -6.39 -0.10 13.10
C ASN A 189 -6.63 0.13 14.60
N ALA A 190 -7.87 0.06 15.09
CA ALA A 190 -8.15 0.16 16.53
C ALA A 190 -7.51 -1.01 17.30
N TYR A 191 -7.64 -2.23 16.77
CA TYR A 191 -6.97 -3.42 17.29
C TYR A 191 -5.44 -3.29 17.20
N LEU A 192 -4.92 -2.97 16.02
CA LEU A 192 -3.48 -2.90 15.79
C LEU A 192 -2.79 -1.82 16.63
N THR A 193 -3.43 -0.67 16.80
CA THR A 193 -2.87 0.42 17.63
C THR A 193 -2.87 0.07 19.12
N ARG A 194 -3.90 -0.63 19.58
CA ARG A 194 -4.04 -1.03 20.98
C ARG A 194 -3.06 -2.14 21.37
N GLU A 195 -2.97 -3.20 20.56
CA GLU A 195 -2.20 -4.41 20.90
C GLU A 195 -0.77 -4.39 20.33
N PHE A 196 -0.55 -3.68 19.22
CA PHE A 196 0.71 -3.66 18.47
C PHE A 196 1.16 -2.23 18.13
N PRO A 197 1.36 -1.34 19.11
CA PRO A 197 1.58 0.09 18.90
C PRO A 197 2.88 0.42 18.13
N ASN A 198 3.83 -0.50 18.05
CA ASN A 198 5.10 -0.29 17.36
C ASN A 198 5.06 -0.70 15.87
N LEU A 199 3.92 -1.19 15.36
CA LEU A 199 3.82 -1.52 13.94
C LEU A 199 4.05 -0.29 13.08
N ASP A 200 4.92 -0.44 12.10
CA ASP A 200 5.11 0.57 11.07
C ASP A 200 3.93 0.60 10.10
N TYR A 201 3.71 1.76 9.49
CA TYR A 201 2.56 2.00 8.63
C TYR A 201 2.90 2.89 7.44
N ILE A 202 2.04 2.82 6.44
CA ILE A 202 2.09 3.65 5.23
C ILE A 202 1.33 4.94 5.53
N GLN A 203 2.03 6.06 5.57
CA GLN A 203 1.42 7.38 5.73
C GLN A 203 0.67 7.77 4.45
N LYS A 204 1.27 7.49 3.30
CA LYS A 204 0.69 7.77 1.99
C LYS A 204 1.30 6.87 0.92
N ALA A 205 0.46 6.35 0.03
CA ALA A 205 0.89 5.74 -1.22
C ALA A 205 0.36 6.56 -2.41
N ALA A 206 1.20 6.79 -3.42
CA ALA A 206 0.82 7.54 -4.60
C ALA A 206 1.60 7.08 -5.84
N LEU A 207 0.94 7.13 -7.01
CA LEU A 207 1.62 6.97 -8.29
C LEU A 207 2.64 8.12 -8.48
N VAL A 208 3.83 7.81 -8.99
CA VAL A 208 4.89 8.78 -9.25
C VAL A 208 5.40 8.61 -10.67
N GLY A 209 5.53 9.73 -11.36
CA GLY A 209 6.14 9.79 -12.69
C GLY A 209 5.35 9.06 -13.76
N GLY A 210 4.45 9.74 -14.42
CA GLY A 210 3.98 9.46 -15.78
C GLY A 210 4.51 10.56 -16.68
#